data_8b03c5eb7f6bbb522311d8f924910dcb
#
_entry.id   8b03c5eb7f6bbb522311d8f924910dcb
#
_cell.length_a   1.000
_cell.length_b   1.000
_cell.length_c   1.000
_cell.angle_alpha   90.00
_cell.angle_beta   90.00
_cell.angle_gamma   90.00
#
_symmetry.space_group_name_H-M   'P 1'
#
loop_
_entity.id
_entity.type
_entity.pdbx_description
1 polymer ?
#
loop_
_entity_poly.entity_id
_entity_poly.type
_entity_poly.pdbx_seq_one_letter_code
_entity_poly.pdbx_strand_id
1 'polypeptide(L)'
;MPEKLIYDIVETEGKQNKAVVVIHGWKGNKDSFKSIASLLKLDSTTWFFPEAPFDIKGDKSKKTWTYQNDDGKWEVEKPKALLDDFFKSVVFEKFKPEKVYVMGFSQGATVCYEFILRLKHKFAGVFPIAGFLRDPNGKIVIHPSQFDTLILIGHGMQDDIVPFKASKIAFEKINKVCHNVKFHAYNGKHKIGVEYLREVKKMIELD
;
A
#
# COMPACT_ATOMS: atom_id res chain seq x y z
N MET A 1 3.36 -9.98 25.60
CA MET A 1 2.60 -10.30 24.36
C MET A 1 3.45 -9.82 23.20
N PRO A 2 3.47 -10.50 22.04
CA PRO A 2 4.16 -9.97 20.88
C PRO A 2 3.58 -8.60 20.49
N GLU A 3 4.43 -7.70 20.02
CA GLU A 3 4.03 -6.38 19.54
C GLU A 3 3.09 -6.54 18.35
N LYS A 4 2.01 -5.74 18.31
CA LYS A 4 1.03 -5.75 17.20
C LYS A 4 0.91 -4.35 16.61
N LEU A 5 0.55 -4.26 15.34
CA LEU A 5 0.23 -2.97 14.74
C LEU A 5 -1.03 -2.37 15.37
N ILE A 6 -0.96 -1.08 15.65
CA ILE A 6 -2.15 -0.26 15.95
C ILE A 6 -2.86 -0.01 14.62
N TYR A 7 -4.17 -0.07 14.60
CA TYR A 7 -4.96 0.19 13.39
C TYR A 7 -6.35 0.71 13.74
N ASP A 8 -6.98 1.37 12.79
CA ASP A 8 -8.39 1.73 12.84
C ASP A 8 -9.17 1.02 11.75
N ILE A 9 -10.48 0.92 11.94
CA ILE A 9 -11.43 0.32 11.00
C ILE A 9 -12.52 1.34 10.68
N VAL A 10 -12.90 1.41 9.41
CA VAL A 10 -14.11 2.09 8.94
C VAL A 10 -14.91 1.09 8.10
N GLU A 11 -16.17 0.89 8.42
CA GLU A 11 -17.08 0.04 7.67
C GLU A 11 -18.08 0.91 6.91
N THR A 12 -18.33 0.57 5.66
CA THR A 12 -19.34 1.24 4.84
C THR A 12 -20.67 0.50 4.90
N GLU A 13 -21.73 1.06 4.32
CA GLU A 13 -23.05 0.45 4.31
C GLU A 13 -23.06 -0.93 3.65
N GLY A 14 -23.95 -1.80 4.10
CA GLY A 14 -24.17 -3.14 3.55
C GLY A 14 -23.39 -4.24 4.30
N LYS A 15 -23.62 -5.48 3.86
CA LYS A 15 -22.92 -6.67 4.39
C LYS A 15 -21.49 -6.69 3.87
N GLN A 16 -20.51 -6.60 4.75
CA GLN A 16 -19.09 -6.54 4.39
C GLN A 16 -18.65 -7.79 3.62
N ASN A 17 -18.16 -7.62 2.41
CA ASN A 17 -17.72 -8.70 1.52
C ASN A 17 -16.32 -8.53 0.95
N LYS A 18 -15.69 -7.36 1.16
CA LYS A 18 -14.33 -7.04 0.74
C LYS A 18 -13.64 -6.12 1.74
N ALA A 19 -12.33 -6.10 1.69
CA ALA A 19 -11.51 -5.24 2.52
C ALA A 19 -10.56 -4.36 1.69
N VAL A 20 -10.30 -3.14 2.17
CA VAL A 20 -9.24 -2.27 1.65
C VAL A 20 -8.30 -1.91 2.80
N VAL A 21 -7.03 -2.24 2.68
CA VAL A 21 -5.98 -1.86 3.63
C VAL A 21 -5.22 -0.67 3.06
N VAL A 22 -5.16 0.44 3.82
CA VAL A 22 -4.50 1.67 3.36
C VAL A 22 -3.23 1.93 4.16
N ILE A 23 -2.09 1.84 3.50
CA ILE A 23 -0.75 1.99 4.08
C ILE A 23 -0.27 3.43 3.86
N HIS A 24 -0.12 4.18 4.96
CA HIS A 24 0.26 5.59 4.92
C HIS A 24 1.73 5.81 4.53
N GLY A 25 2.07 7.03 4.13
CA GLY A 25 3.42 7.45 3.80
C GLY A 25 4.27 7.82 5.03
N TRP A 26 5.51 8.23 4.78
CA TRP A 26 6.41 8.77 5.80
C TRP A 26 5.79 9.98 6.50
N LYS A 27 5.94 10.07 7.81
CA LYS A 27 5.31 11.05 8.71
C LYS A 27 3.78 10.98 8.79
N GLY A 28 3.14 9.96 8.17
CA GLY A 28 1.72 9.70 8.35
C GLY A 28 1.46 8.86 9.60
N ASN A 29 0.19 8.53 9.80
CA ASN A 29 -0.32 7.65 10.84
C ASN A 29 -1.63 7.00 10.34
N LYS A 30 -2.32 6.24 11.19
CA LYS A 30 -3.60 5.58 10.87
C LYS A 30 -4.73 6.54 10.45
N ASP A 31 -4.63 7.83 10.80
CA ASP A 31 -5.67 8.83 10.48
C ASP A 31 -5.46 9.48 9.11
N SER A 32 -4.25 9.39 8.55
CA SER A 32 -3.81 10.16 7.37
C SER A 32 -4.69 10.00 6.13
N PHE A 33 -5.32 8.83 5.95
CA PHE A 33 -6.10 8.52 4.74
C PHE A 33 -7.51 8.02 5.00
N LYS A 34 -8.06 8.19 6.20
CA LYS A 34 -9.46 7.78 6.51
C LYS A 34 -10.49 8.40 5.56
N SER A 35 -10.26 9.63 5.12
CA SER A 35 -11.14 10.32 4.16
C SER A 35 -11.26 9.60 2.81
N ILE A 36 -10.32 8.71 2.45
CA ILE A 36 -10.40 7.95 1.19
C ILE A 36 -11.64 7.03 1.19
N ALA A 37 -11.99 6.45 2.33
CA ALA A 37 -13.19 5.61 2.46
C ALA A 37 -14.46 6.37 2.06
N SER A 38 -14.59 7.61 2.55
CA SER A 38 -15.74 8.49 2.19
C SER A 38 -15.67 9.01 0.75
N LEU A 39 -14.46 9.21 0.21
CA LEU A 39 -14.27 9.70 -1.16
C LEU A 39 -14.59 8.62 -2.20
N LEU A 40 -14.14 7.39 -1.98
CA LEU A 40 -14.37 6.29 -2.91
C LEU A 40 -15.80 5.77 -2.87
N LYS A 41 -16.50 5.87 -1.72
CA LYS A 41 -17.90 5.41 -1.57
C LYS A 41 -18.08 4.00 -2.10
N LEU A 42 -17.27 3.07 -1.64
CA LEU A 42 -17.39 1.65 -1.96
C LEU A 42 -18.32 1.01 -0.92
N ASP A 43 -19.44 0.47 -1.34
CA ASP A 43 -20.38 -0.23 -0.47
C ASP A 43 -19.81 -1.60 -0.03
N SER A 44 -20.33 -2.13 1.07
CA SER A 44 -19.99 -3.47 1.58
C SER A 44 -18.48 -3.67 1.82
N THR A 45 -17.76 -2.60 2.19
CA THR A 45 -16.31 -2.57 2.30
C THR A 45 -15.85 -2.24 3.71
N THR A 46 -14.98 -3.08 4.26
CA THR A 46 -14.24 -2.78 5.49
C THR A 46 -12.87 -2.18 5.14
N TRP A 47 -12.61 -0.99 5.64
CA TRP A 47 -11.37 -0.27 5.49
C TRP A 47 -10.50 -0.45 6.72
N PHE A 48 -9.24 -0.82 6.53
CA PHE A 48 -8.25 -0.95 7.58
C PHE A 48 -7.15 0.08 7.38
N PHE A 49 -6.80 0.77 8.46
CA PHE A 49 -5.76 1.80 8.47
C PHE A 49 -4.67 1.45 9.49
N PRO A 50 -3.73 0.56 9.16
CA PRO A 50 -2.63 0.23 10.06
C PRO A 50 -1.68 1.41 10.22
N GLU A 51 -1.12 1.55 11.44
CA GLU A 51 -0.12 2.55 11.79
C GLU A 51 1.28 1.93 11.75
N ALA A 52 2.23 2.64 11.17
CA ALA A 52 3.61 2.21 11.10
C ALA A 52 4.25 2.10 12.50
N PRO A 53 5.17 1.14 12.73
CA PRO A 53 5.63 0.80 14.08
C PRO A 53 6.66 1.75 14.68
N PHE A 54 7.26 2.62 13.88
CA PHE A 54 8.35 3.48 14.38
C PHE A 54 7.90 4.94 14.49
N ASP A 55 8.25 5.56 15.62
CA ASP A 55 8.06 6.99 15.82
C ASP A 55 9.06 7.81 14.99
N ILE A 56 8.67 8.98 14.55
CA ILE A 56 9.61 9.97 14.03
C ILE A 56 10.25 10.70 15.22
N LYS A 57 11.59 10.81 15.21
CA LYS A 57 12.34 11.50 16.26
C LYS A 57 11.78 12.94 16.46
N GLY A 58 11.38 13.23 17.68
CA GLY A 58 10.84 14.53 18.07
C GLY A 58 9.32 14.69 17.88
N ASP A 59 8.62 13.72 17.25
CA ASP A 59 7.17 13.80 17.06
C ASP A 59 6.55 12.39 17.02
N LYS A 60 6.01 11.94 18.15
CA LYS A 60 5.38 10.62 18.29
C LYS A 60 4.04 10.48 17.55
N SER A 61 3.44 11.58 17.12
CA SER A 61 2.22 11.54 16.30
C SER A 61 2.50 11.16 14.86
N LYS A 62 3.75 11.25 14.44
CA LYS A 62 4.23 10.90 13.09
C LYS A 62 4.99 9.59 13.11
N LYS A 63 4.69 8.75 12.14
CA LYS A 63 5.19 7.39 12.05
C LYS A 63 5.96 7.12 10.76
N THR A 64 6.77 6.06 10.79
CA THR A 64 7.49 5.57 9.61
C THR A 64 7.52 4.05 9.58
N TRP A 65 7.36 3.48 8.39
CA TRP A 65 7.44 2.02 8.20
C TRP A 65 8.88 1.52 8.28
N THR A 66 9.82 2.33 7.82
CA THR A 66 11.23 1.97 7.77
C THR A 66 12.10 3.19 7.96
N TYR A 67 13.29 3.00 8.50
CA TYR A 67 14.31 4.05 8.63
C TYR A 67 15.69 3.44 8.38
N GLN A 68 16.69 4.27 8.11
CA GLN A 68 18.09 3.84 8.13
C GLN A 68 18.63 3.95 9.55
N ASN A 69 19.29 2.87 10.02
CA ASN A 69 20.04 2.89 11.26
C ASN A 69 21.37 3.64 11.10
N ASP A 70 22.14 3.74 12.18
CA ASP A 70 23.43 4.46 12.19
C ASP A 70 24.47 3.84 11.24
N ASP A 71 24.34 2.55 10.91
CA ASP A 71 25.17 1.84 9.93
C ASP A 71 24.70 2.05 8.48
N GLY A 72 23.67 2.87 8.25
CA GLY A 72 23.08 3.09 6.94
C GLY A 72 22.22 1.95 6.41
N LYS A 73 21.94 0.93 7.22
CA LYS A 73 21.07 -0.19 6.85
C LYS A 73 19.60 0.14 7.12
N TRP A 74 18.74 -0.29 6.22
CA TRP A 74 17.29 -0.13 6.39
C TRP A 74 16.74 -1.15 7.40
N GLU A 75 16.03 -0.64 8.42
CA GLU A 75 15.22 -1.48 9.31
C GLU A 75 13.93 -1.84 8.59
N VAL A 76 13.81 -3.10 8.20
CA VAL A 76 12.72 -3.62 7.37
C VAL A 76 12.06 -4.87 7.94
N GLU A 77 12.78 -5.63 8.75
CA GLU A 77 12.27 -6.94 9.20
C GLU A 77 11.12 -6.80 10.21
N LYS A 78 11.24 -5.85 11.16
CA LYS A 78 10.17 -5.61 12.13
C LYS A 78 8.85 -5.19 11.47
N PRO A 79 8.78 -4.15 10.61
CA PRO A 79 7.52 -3.76 9.97
C PRO A 79 6.97 -4.83 9.04
N LYS A 80 7.82 -5.60 8.38
CA LYS A 80 7.42 -6.72 7.52
C LYS A 80 6.76 -7.84 8.34
N ALA A 81 7.36 -8.22 9.48
CA ALA A 81 6.80 -9.22 10.38
C ALA A 81 5.47 -8.76 10.98
N LEU A 82 5.37 -7.49 11.40
CA LEU A 82 4.16 -6.91 11.96
C LEU A 82 3.03 -6.80 10.93
N LEU A 83 3.33 -6.46 9.66
CA LEU A 83 2.34 -6.45 8.59
C LEU A 83 1.88 -7.87 8.24
N ASP A 84 2.78 -8.85 8.18
CA ASP A 84 2.41 -10.26 7.93
C ASP A 84 1.48 -10.78 9.03
N ASP A 85 1.80 -10.51 10.30
CA ASP A 85 0.92 -10.85 11.44
C ASP A 85 -0.43 -10.12 11.34
N PHE A 86 -0.44 -8.83 11.03
CA PHE A 86 -1.66 -8.04 10.87
C PHE A 86 -2.58 -8.61 9.77
N PHE A 87 -2.02 -8.97 8.62
CA PHE A 87 -2.83 -9.61 7.58
C PHE A 87 -3.39 -10.95 8.03
N LYS A 88 -2.58 -11.79 8.66
CA LYS A 88 -2.99 -13.14 9.11
C LYS A 88 -3.99 -13.10 10.26
N SER A 89 -3.70 -12.30 11.29
CA SER A 89 -4.45 -12.33 12.56
C SER A 89 -5.61 -11.33 12.64
N VAL A 90 -5.74 -10.43 11.66
CA VAL A 90 -6.80 -9.40 11.65
C VAL A 90 -7.59 -9.43 10.35
N VAL A 91 -6.92 -9.23 9.21
CA VAL A 91 -7.62 -9.04 7.93
C VAL A 91 -8.15 -10.37 7.39
N PHE A 92 -7.31 -11.41 7.35
CA PHE A 92 -7.68 -12.72 6.80
C PHE A 92 -8.57 -13.57 7.73
N GLU A 93 -8.70 -13.20 9.01
CA GLU A 93 -9.73 -13.76 9.89
C GLU A 93 -11.17 -13.38 9.44
N LYS A 94 -11.30 -12.25 8.73
CA LYS A 94 -12.60 -11.74 8.28
C LYS A 94 -12.81 -11.88 6.77
N PHE A 95 -11.75 -11.81 5.96
CA PHE A 95 -11.82 -11.77 4.50
C PHE A 95 -10.83 -12.76 3.87
N LYS A 96 -11.26 -13.46 2.83
CA LYS A 96 -10.35 -14.23 1.98
C LYS A 96 -9.37 -13.29 1.31
N PRO A 97 -8.08 -13.67 1.13
CA PRO A 97 -7.08 -12.81 0.50
C PRO A 97 -7.50 -12.25 -0.86
N GLU A 98 -8.24 -13.05 -1.65
CA GLU A 98 -8.77 -12.67 -2.98
C GLU A 98 -9.89 -11.63 -2.92
N LYS A 99 -10.31 -11.20 -1.72
CA LYS A 99 -11.25 -10.10 -1.48
C LYS A 99 -10.60 -8.93 -0.73
N VAL A 100 -9.27 -8.92 -0.67
CA VAL A 100 -8.49 -7.87 0.01
C VAL A 100 -7.71 -7.06 -1.02
N TYR A 101 -7.91 -5.75 -0.99
CA TYR A 101 -7.17 -4.77 -1.77
C TYR A 101 -6.21 -4.01 -0.85
N VAL A 102 -5.05 -3.65 -1.37
CA VAL A 102 -4.05 -2.89 -0.61
C VAL A 102 -3.70 -1.61 -1.36
N MET A 103 -3.87 -0.46 -0.72
CA MET A 103 -3.42 0.84 -1.23
C MET A 103 -2.22 1.31 -0.42
N GLY A 104 -1.22 1.89 -1.08
CA GLY A 104 -0.07 2.47 -0.39
C GLY A 104 0.36 3.79 -1.01
N PHE A 105 0.62 4.80 -0.18
CA PHE A 105 1.08 6.11 -0.65
C PHE A 105 2.53 6.39 -0.25
N SER A 106 3.36 6.88 -1.17
CA SER A 106 4.74 7.27 -0.92
C SER A 106 5.54 6.11 -0.29
N GLN A 107 6.04 6.23 0.94
CA GLN A 107 6.67 5.11 1.65
C GLN A 107 5.72 3.88 1.75
N GLY A 108 4.41 4.09 1.89
CA GLY A 108 3.42 3.00 1.85
C GLY A 108 3.39 2.27 0.50
N ALA A 109 3.63 2.96 -0.61
CA ALA A 109 3.76 2.33 -1.91
C ALA A 109 5.06 1.51 -2.02
N THR A 110 6.16 1.98 -1.43
CA THR A 110 7.39 1.19 -1.29
C THR A 110 7.15 -0.09 -0.47
N VAL A 111 6.35 0.01 0.60
CA VAL A 111 5.89 -1.16 1.38
C VAL A 111 5.07 -2.13 0.50
N CYS A 112 4.20 -1.62 -0.38
CA CYS A 112 3.48 -2.47 -1.34
C CYS A 112 4.45 -3.25 -2.23
N TYR A 113 5.46 -2.60 -2.80
CA TYR A 113 6.43 -3.25 -3.67
C TYR A 113 7.30 -4.28 -2.95
N GLU A 114 7.77 -3.96 -1.75
CA GLU A 114 8.83 -4.71 -1.09
C GLU A 114 8.33 -5.69 -0.03
N PHE A 115 7.10 -5.50 0.50
CA PHE A 115 6.53 -6.38 1.52
C PHE A 115 5.26 -7.06 1.01
N ILE A 116 4.26 -6.31 0.54
CA ILE A 116 2.95 -6.87 0.17
C ILE A 116 3.07 -7.84 -1.02
N LEU A 117 3.75 -7.44 -2.09
CA LEU A 117 3.95 -8.32 -3.26
C LEU A 117 4.85 -9.54 -2.98
N ARG A 118 5.45 -9.65 -1.80
CA ARG A 118 6.21 -10.83 -1.36
C ARG A 118 5.39 -11.81 -0.53
N LEU A 119 4.18 -11.44 -0.12
CA LEU A 119 3.31 -12.32 0.65
C LEU A 119 2.77 -13.46 -0.23
N LYS A 120 2.64 -14.65 0.36
CA LYS A 120 2.19 -15.87 -0.32
C LYS A 120 0.70 -15.92 -0.67
N HIS A 121 -0.08 -14.97 -0.16
CA HIS A 121 -1.52 -14.91 -0.38
C HIS A 121 -1.83 -13.98 -1.56
N LYS A 122 -2.55 -14.45 -2.56
CA LYS A 122 -3.01 -13.62 -3.69
C LYS A 122 -3.98 -12.57 -3.21
N PHE A 123 -3.66 -11.30 -3.41
CA PHE A 123 -4.59 -10.19 -3.16
C PHE A 123 -5.51 -9.96 -4.37
N ALA A 124 -6.69 -9.40 -4.13
CA ALA A 124 -7.58 -8.93 -5.19
C ALA A 124 -6.91 -7.82 -6.02
N GLY A 125 -6.30 -6.85 -5.34
CA GLY A 125 -5.55 -5.80 -6.01
C GLY A 125 -4.54 -5.10 -5.10
N VAL A 126 -3.49 -4.52 -5.71
CA VAL A 126 -2.47 -3.71 -5.03
C VAL A 126 -2.32 -2.39 -5.78
N PHE A 127 -2.49 -1.28 -5.08
CA PHE A 127 -2.58 0.07 -5.63
C PHE A 127 -1.50 0.99 -5.05
N PRO A 128 -0.24 0.89 -5.50
CA PRO A 128 0.86 1.74 -5.03
C PRO A 128 0.82 3.10 -5.69
N ILE A 129 0.98 4.18 -4.90
CA ILE A 129 0.86 5.57 -5.35
C ILE A 129 2.09 6.36 -4.95
N ALA A 130 2.74 7.03 -5.91
CA ALA A 130 3.90 7.91 -5.71
C ALA A 130 5.05 7.24 -4.93
N GLY A 131 5.31 5.96 -5.20
CA GLY A 131 6.33 5.15 -4.53
C GLY A 131 7.63 5.02 -5.31
N PHE A 132 8.60 4.38 -4.67
CA PHE A 132 9.90 4.07 -5.26
C PHE A 132 10.41 2.71 -4.77
N LEU A 133 11.33 2.11 -5.49
CA LEU A 133 12.10 0.96 -5.02
C LEU A 133 13.37 1.47 -4.31
N ARG A 134 13.68 0.96 -3.11
CA ARG A 134 14.91 1.33 -2.40
C ARG A 134 16.17 0.93 -3.16
N ASP A 135 16.12 -0.22 -3.84
CA ASP A 135 17.15 -0.62 -4.79
C ASP A 135 16.58 -0.65 -6.22
N PRO A 136 16.62 0.51 -6.94
CA PRO A 136 16.10 0.59 -8.30
C PRO A 136 16.92 -0.21 -9.32
N ASN A 137 18.15 -0.58 -9.01
CA ASN A 137 19.03 -1.38 -9.86
C ASN A 137 18.94 -2.88 -9.57
N GLY A 138 18.54 -3.25 -8.36
CA GLY A 138 18.40 -4.64 -7.93
C GLY A 138 17.21 -5.38 -8.57
N LYS A 139 17.13 -6.67 -8.31
CA LYS A 139 15.99 -7.49 -8.73
C LYS A 139 14.79 -7.24 -7.81
N ILE A 140 13.61 -7.05 -8.39
CA ILE A 140 12.38 -7.08 -7.61
C ILE A 140 12.04 -8.54 -7.26
N VAL A 141 11.64 -8.76 -6.01
CA VAL A 141 11.19 -10.07 -5.53
C VAL A 141 9.68 -10.02 -5.34
N ILE A 142 8.96 -10.83 -6.11
CA ILE A 142 7.50 -10.96 -6.05
C ILE A 142 7.17 -12.43 -5.85
N HIS A 143 6.27 -12.72 -4.92
CA HIS A 143 5.83 -14.10 -4.70
C HIS A 143 4.98 -14.58 -5.90
N PRO A 144 5.14 -15.84 -6.38
CA PRO A 144 4.38 -16.34 -7.53
C PRO A 144 2.86 -16.21 -7.42
N SER A 145 2.29 -16.29 -6.21
CA SER A 145 0.85 -16.06 -6.00
C SER A 145 0.37 -14.66 -6.41
N GLN A 146 1.29 -13.70 -6.57
CA GLN A 146 0.95 -12.32 -6.95
C GLN A 146 1.05 -12.05 -8.46
N PHE A 147 1.47 -13.04 -9.27
CA PHE A 147 1.69 -12.81 -10.71
C PHE A 147 0.41 -12.37 -11.45
N ASP A 148 -0.76 -12.82 -10.98
CA ASP A 148 -2.07 -12.46 -11.53
C ASP A 148 -2.83 -11.42 -10.68
N THR A 149 -2.21 -10.87 -9.63
CA THR A 149 -2.81 -9.81 -8.83
C THR A 149 -2.99 -8.55 -9.68
N LEU A 150 -4.15 -7.91 -9.58
CA LEU A 150 -4.41 -6.63 -10.23
C LEU A 150 -3.52 -5.55 -9.59
N ILE A 151 -2.65 -4.92 -10.38
CA ILE A 151 -1.75 -3.87 -9.89
C ILE A 151 -1.98 -2.60 -10.70
N LEU A 152 -2.35 -1.51 -10.02
CA LEU A 152 -2.42 -0.18 -10.63
C LEU A 152 -1.46 0.76 -9.92
N ILE A 153 -0.37 1.13 -10.59
CA ILE A 153 0.62 2.07 -10.08
C ILE A 153 0.22 3.48 -10.47
N GLY A 154 0.05 4.38 -9.49
CA GLY A 154 -0.30 5.77 -9.71
C GLY A 154 0.84 6.73 -9.41
N HIS A 155 0.98 7.84 -10.21
CA HIS A 155 1.96 8.88 -9.89
C HIS A 155 1.59 10.22 -10.49
N GLY A 156 1.77 11.30 -9.71
CA GLY A 156 1.62 12.67 -10.19
C GLY A 156 2.80 13.10 -11.07
N MET A 157 2.53 13.57 -12.27
CA MET A 157 3.60 13.97 -13.22
C MET A 157 4.48 15.13 -12.74
N GLN A 158 3.98 15.92 -11.78
CA GLN A 158 4.66 17.09 -11.21
C GLN A 158 5.11 16.84 -9.76
N ASP A 159 5.30 15.56 -9.39
CA ASP A 159 5.75 15.18 -8.05
C ASP A 159 7.17 15.70 -7.81
N ASP A 160 7.29 16.60 -6.82
CA ASP A 160 8.52 17.29 -6.43
C ASP A 160 9.21 16.63 -5.20
N ILE A 161 8.64 15.55 -4.66
CA ILE A 161 9.17 14.80 -3.51
C ILE A 161 9.72 13.44 -3.95
N VAL A 162 8.92 12.66 -4.69
CA VAL A 162 9.35 11.40 -5.28
C VAL A 162 9.35 11.56 -6.79
N PRO A 163 10.50 11.47 -7.46
CA PRO A 163 10.56 11.65 -8.91
C PRO A 163 9.64 10.70 -9.66
N PHE A 164 8.86 11.22 -10.61
CA PHE A 164 7.93 10.44 -11.45
C PHE A 164 8.58 9.18 -12.06
N LYS A 165 9.86 9.29 -12.46
CA LYS A 165 10.68 8.19 -12.98
C LYS A 165 10.78 7.02 -12.00
N ALA A 166 10.72 7.25 -10.70
CA ALA A 166 10.85 6.19 -9.69
C ALA A 166 9.72 5.16 -9.79
N SER A 167 8.46 5.61 -9.93
CA SER A 167 7.33 4.69 -10.15
C SER A 167 7.34 4.05 -11.53
N LYS A 168 7.88 4.72 -12.55
CA LYS A 168 8.08 4.09 -13.88
C LYS A 168 9.05 2.92 -13.81
N ILE A 169 10.17 3.07 -13.11
CA ILE A 169 11.14 1.98 -12.89
C ILE A 169 10.45 0.81 -12.15
N ALA A 170 9.65 1.12 -11.11
CA ALA A 170 8.90 0.09 -10.40
C ALA A 170 7.92 -0.64 -11.35
N PHE A 171 7.14 0.11 -12.13
CA PHE A 171 6.23 -0.44 -13.13
C PHE A 171 6.95 -1.37 -14.12
N GLU A 172 8.03 -0.92 -14.74
CA GLU A 172 8.78 -1.70 -15.73
C GLU A 172 9.30 -3.03 -15.15
N LYS A 173 9.75 -3.02 -13.89
CA LYS A 173 10.22 -4.22 -13.21
C LYS A 173 9.08 -5.18 -12.85
N ILE A 174 7.98 -4.66 -12.32
CA ILE A 174 6.82 -5.46 -11.91
C ILE A 174 6.14 -6.06 -13.15
N ASN A 175 5.97 -5.27 -14.21
CA ASN A 175 5.34 -5.70 -15.46
C ASN A 175 6.11 -6.81 -16.23
N LYS A 176 7.39 -7.04 -15.89
CA LYS A 176 8.16 -8.19 -16.42
C LYS A 176 7.80 -9.51 -15.74
N VAL A 177 7.13 -9.46 -14.60
CA VAL A 177 6.86 -10.61 -13.72
C VAL A 177 5.37 -10.85 -13.54
N CYS A 178 4.60 -9.77 -13.37
CA CYS A 178 3.15 -9.82 -13.15
C CYS A 178 2.38 -9.54 -14.45
N HIS A 179 1.23 -10.22 -14.62
CA HIS A 179 0.46 -10.21 -15.86
C HIS A 179 -0.57 -9.07 -15.93
N ASN A 180 -1.04 -8.56 -14.80
CA ASN A 180 -2.12 -7.58 -14.71
C ASN A 180 -1.64 -6.25 -14.10
N VAL A 181 -0.66 -5.60 -14.75
CA VAL A 181 -0.06 -4.35 -14.25
C VAL A 181 -0.42 -3.18 -15.15
N LYS A 182 -0.92 -2.10 -14.54
CA LYS A 182 -1.22 -0.85 -15.23
C LYS A 182 -0.49 0.31 -14.57
N PHE A 183 -0.17 1.33 -15.34
CA PHE A 183 0.41 2.59 -14.86
C PHE A 183 -0.52 3.75 -15.19
N HIS A 184 -0.86 4.55 -14.19
CA HIS A 184 -1.73 5.72 -14.33
C HIS A 184 -0.98 7.00 -13.90
N ALA A 185 -0.55 7.78 -14.88
CA ALA A 185 -0.02 9.11 -14.64
C ALA A 185 -1.17 10.11 -14.55
N TYR A 186 -1.10 11.01 -13.57
CA TYR A 186 -2.09 12.07 -13.42
C TYR A 186 -1.45 13.45 -13.24
N ASN A 187 -2.19 14.50 -13.54
CA ASN A 187 -1.72 15.86 -13.33
C ASN A 187 -1.77 16.19 -11.83
N GLY A 188 -0.60 16.26 -11.19
CA GLY A 188 -0.50 16.56 -9.76
C GLY A 188 0.91 16.43 -9.22
N LYS A 189 1.10 17.01 -8.03
CA LYS A 189 2.32 16.90 -7.21
C LYS A 189 2.30 15.62 -6.37
N HIS A 190 3.04 15.62 -5.23
CA HIS A 190 3.10 14.50 -4.27
C HIS A 190 1.78 14.35 -3.50
N LYS A 191 0.73 13.90 -4.17
CA LYS A 191 -0.62 13.65 -3.62
C LYS A 191 -1.32 12.56 -4.41
N ILE A 192 -2.39 12.01 -3.85
CA ILE A 192 -3.23 11.04 -4.56
C ILE A 192 -4.17 11.80 -5.51
N GLY A 193 -4.11 11.50 -6.81
CA GLY A 193 -4.95 12.11 -7.82
C GLY A 193 -6.39 11.59 -7.77
N VAL A 194 -7.37 12.48 -7.94
CA VAL A 194 -8.80 12.08 -7.99
C VAL A 194 -9.09 11.17 -9.17
N GLU A 195 -8.44 11.40 -10.31
CA GLU A 195 -8.54 10.58 -11.51
C GLU A 195 -8.07 9.15 -11.24
N TYR A 196 -6.94 9.00 -10.54
CA TYR A 196 -6.43 7.72 -10.11
C TYR A 196 -7.41 7.01 -9.16
N LEU A 197 -7.99 7.71 -8.19
CA LEU A 197 -8.99 7.13 -7.28
C LEU A 197 -10.23 6.64 -8.01
N ARG A 198 -10.66 7.32 -9.06
CA ARG A 198 -11.78 6.86 -9.92
C ARG A 198 -11.45 5.55 -10.62
N GLU A 199 -10.24 5.38 -11.13
CA GLU A 199 -9.81 4.11 -11.73
C GLU A 199 -9.72 2.99 -10.70
N VAL A 200 -9.18 3.26 -9.49
CA VAL A 200 -9.18 2.30 -8.38
C VAL A 200 -10.60 1.88 -8.03
N LYS A 201 -11.53 2.83 -7.87
CA LYS A 201 -12.94 2.53 -7.60
C LYS A 201 -13.52 1.59 -8.65
N LYS A 202 -13.39 1.97 -9.92
CA LYS A 202 -13.87 1.16 -11.05
C LYS A 202 -13.31 -0.26 -11.05
N MET A 203 -12.03 -0.42 -10.74
CA MET A 203 -11.41 -1.74 -10.67
C MET A 203 -11.96 -2.60 -9.52
N ILE A 204 -12.21 -2.00 -8.36
CA ILE A 204 -12.77 -2.70 -7.19
C ILE A 204 -14.25 -3.06 -7.39
N GLU A 205 -15.00 -2.26 -8.13
CA GLU A 205 -16.43 -2.50 -8.41
C GLU A 205 -16.68 -3.54 -9.52
N LEU A 206 -15.70 -3.77 -10.39
CA LEU A 206 -15.79 -4.74 -11.48
C LEU A 206 -15.30 -6.15 -11.09
N ASP A 207 -14.64 -6.33 -9.92
CA ASP A 207 -14.14 -7.59 -9.39
C ASP A 207 -15.13 -8.22 -8.39
#